data_1d6c3261685df5f6e3e2946e6858c472
#
_entry.id   1d6c3261685df5f6e3e2946e6858c472
#
_cell.length_a   1.000
_cell.length_b   1.000
_cell.length_c   1.000
_cell.angle_alpha   90.00
_cell.angle_beta   90.00
_cell.angle_gamma   90.00
#
_symmetry.space_group_name_H-M   'P 1'
#
loop_
_entity.id
_entity.type
_entity.pdbx_description
1 polymer ?
#
loop_
_entity_poly.entity_id
_entity_poly.type
_entity_poly.pdbx_seq_one_letter_code
_entity_poly.pdbx_strand_id
1 'polypeptide(L)'
;MIAVRVYYSYQTESPESVGGVTDVGSEMDPRSFESPGVYVIAGPNGAGKTTFASKFLPDFIVCRECLNADLIAAGLAPFAPETQNLKAGRLVLERIKELSAAKRDFGFETTLSGRTYVRLLSTMKADGYRVYLFFLWLPSADLSVARVVNRVRQGGHNVPEVDIRRRFDSGLRNLFDLYCPLADAWWLYDASRLPPAMIARTEDKQLHRVQSDLCDQ
;
A
#
# COMPACT_ATOMS: atom_id res chain seq x y z
N MET A 1 15.13 10.45 6.66
CA MET A 1 16.40 10.53 5.91
C MET A 1 16.65 9.36 4.95
N ILE A 2 16.33 8.11 5.27
CA ILE A 2 16.54 6.96 4.37
C ILE A 2 15.54 6.96 3.18
N ALA A 3 14.28 7.26 3.39
CA ALA A 3 13.25 7.29 2.34
C ALA A 3 13.55 8.33 1.25
N VAL A 4 14.04 9.50 1.64
CA VAL A 4 14.41 10.58 0.73
C VAL A 4 15.69 10.23 -0.06
N ARG A 5 16.65 9.56 0.58
CA ARG A 5 17.94 9.22 -0.05
C ARG A 5 17.82 8.08 -1.08
N VAL A 6 16.94 7.10 -0.86
CA VAL A 6 16.63 6.05 -1.85
C VAL A 6 15.90 6.65 -3.05
N TYR A 7 15.08 7.67 -2.84
CA TYR A 7 14.37 8.40 -3.88
C TYR A 7 15.33 9.17 -4.81
N TYR A 8 16.43 9.76 -4.29
CA TYR A 8 17.42 10.48 -5.10
C TYR A 8 18.31 9.56 -5.95
N SER A 9 18.54 8.32 -5.57
CA SER A 9 19.35 7.37 -6.37
C SER A 9 18.67 6.89 -7.66
N TYR A 10 17.35 7.07 -7.79
CA TYR A 10 16.59 6.76 -9.01
C TYR A 10 16.59 7.92 -10.04
N GLN A 11 17.27 9.05 -9.77
CA GLN A 11 17.17 10.28 -10.57
C GLN A 11 18.45 10.66 -11.34
N THR A 12 19.26 9.75 -11.80
CA THR A 12 20.40 10.09 -12.65
C THR A 12 20.09 10.13 -14.15
N GLU A 13 18.85 10.35 -14.56
CA GLU A 13 18.54 10.69 -15.95
C GLU A 13 17.77 12.02 -16.02
N SER A 14 18.31 12.93 -16.82
CA SER A 14 18.11 14.39 -16.89
C SER A 14 16.65 14.87 -17.01
N PRO A 15 16.32 16.06 -16.48
CA PRO A 15 15.06 16.74 -16.74
C PRO A 15 15.21 17.79 -17.83
N GLU A 16 14.38 17.77 -18.84
CA GLU A 16 14.10 18.96 -19.63
C GLU A 16 12.64 19.40 -19.48
N SER A 17 12.53 20.70 -19.18
CA SER A 17 11.42 21.63 -19.35
C SER A 17 10.18 21.52 -18.48
N VAL A 18 10.12 22.51 -17.60
CA VAL A 18 8.96 23.00 -16.84
C VAL A 18 7.93 23.63 -17.76
N GLY A 19 6.69 23.17 -17.67
CA GLY A 19 5.52 23.81 -18.27
C GLY A 19 4.31 23.71 -17.34
N GLY A 20 3.85 24.86 -16.83
CA GLY A 20 2.48 25.22 -16.48
C GLY A 20 1.69 24.30 -15.54
N VAL A 21 1.49 24.78 -14.31
CA VAL A 21 0.43 24.33 -13.40
C VAL A 21 -0.93 24.72 -13.97
N THR A 22 -1.66 23.77 -14.51
CA THR A 22 -3.12 23.86 -14.66
C THR A 22 -3.73 22.46 -14.56
N ASP A 23 -4.78 22.38 -13.77
CA ASP A 23 -5.82 21.37 -13.75
C ASP A 23 -5.56 20.09 -12.95
N VAL A 24 -6.05 20.14 -11.72
CA VAL A 24 -6.37 18.99 -10.85
C VAL A 24 -7.67 18.38 -11.38
N GLY A 25 -7.62 17.59 -12.44
CA GLY A 25 -8.88 17.12 -13.01
C GLY A 25 -8.84 16.17 -14.20
N SER A 26 -7.90 15.25 -14.28
CA SER A 26 -8.18 14.01 -15.01
C SER A 26 -8.12 12.85 -14.03
N GLU A 27 -9.26 12.63 -13.37
CA GLU A 27 -9.51 11.40 -12.62
C GLU A 27 -9.34 10.23 -13.60
N MET A 28 -8.32 9.41 -13.35
CA MET A 28 -8.22 8.12 -14.00
C MET A 28 -9.45 7.32 -13.59
N ASP A 29 -10.46 7.20 -14.47
CA ASP A 29 -11.63 6.37 -14.23
C ASP A 29 -11.20 4.90 -14.32
N PRO A 30 -11.00 4.20 -13.17
CA PRO A 30 -10.58 2.80 -13.17
C PRO A 30 -11.65 1.87 -13.78
N ARG A 31 -12.83 2.40 -14.10
CA ARG A 31 -13.95 1.68 -14.71
C ARG A 31 -13.80 1.45 -16.21
N SER A 32 -12.78 2.05 -16.84
CA SER A 32 -12.54 1.97 -18.29
C SER A 32 -11.57 0.86 -18.73
N PHE A 33 -11.03 0.05 -17.81
CA PHE A 33 -10.04 -0.96 -18.16
C PHE A 33 -10.68 -2.31 -18.50
N GLU A 34 -10.40 -2.81 -19.69
CA GLU A 34 -10.74 -4.17 -20.12
C GLU A 34 -10.00 -5.27 -19.30
N SER A 35 -8.95 -4.91 -18.57
CA SER A 35 -8.12 -5.81 -17.78
C SER A 35 -8.48 -5.75 -16.29
N PRO A 36 -8.52 -6.89 -15.58
CA PRO A 36 -8.79 -6.91 -14.14
C PRO A 36 -7.69 -6.19 -13.36
N GLY A 37 -8.07 -5.51 -12.28
CA GLY A 37 -7.18 -4.77 -11.39
C GLY A 37 -6.92 -5.47 -10.05
N VAL A 38 -5.68 -5.43 -9.56
CA VAL A 38 -5.35 -5.75 -8.19
C VAL A 38 -4.84 -4.50 -7.46
N TYR A 39 -5.47 -4.18 -6.33
CA TYR A 39 -5.24 -2.96 -5.57
C TYR A 39 -4.51 -3.29 -4.26
N VAL A 40 -3.23 -2.93 -4.18
CA VAL A 40 -2.38 -3.20 -3.02
C VAL A 40 -2.36 -1.98 -2.11
N ILE A 41 -2.98 -2.09 -0.93
CA ILE A 41 -2.98 -1.05 0.09
C ILE A 41 -1.85 -1.36 1.06
N ALA A 42 -0.80 -0.57 1.00
CA ALA A 42 0.46 -0.86 1.67
C ALA A 42 0.87 0.22 2.68
N GLY A 43 1.79 -0.14 3.58
CA GLY A 43 2.34 0.78 4.57
C GLY A 43 2.59 0.13 5.92
N PRO A 44 3.33 0.78 6.83
CA PRO A 44 3.68 0.22 8.13
C PRO A 44 2.45 -0.03 9.01
N ASN A 45 2.66 -0.76 10.11
CA ASN A 45 1.63 -0.92 11.12
C ASN A 45 1.23 0.47 11.67
N GLY A 46 -0.05 0.70 11.90
CA GLY A 46 -0.54 2.01 12.37
C GLY A 46 -0.65 3.10 11.29
N ALA A 47 -0.32 2.84 10.02
CA ALA A 47 -0.47 3.83 8.95
C ALA A 47 -1.92 4.13 8.55
N GLY A 48 -2.90 3.36 9.04
CA GLY A 48 -4.32 3.57 8.74
C GLY A 48 -4.78 2.91 7.44
N LYS A 49 -4.13 1.83 6.99
CA LYS A 49 -4.49 1.10 5.78
C LYS A 49 -5.97 0.72 5.70
N THR A 50 -6.49 0.09 6.75
CA THR A 50 -7.91 -0.34 6.81
C THR A 50 -8.87 0.84 6.72
N THR A 51 -8.54 1.96 7.37
CA THR A 51 -9.33 3.19 7.25
C THR A 51 -9.28 3.76 5.83
N PHE A 52 -8.11 3.75 5.21
CA PHE A 52 -7.93 4.17 3.83
C PHE A 52 -8.72 3.27 2.87
N ALA A 53 -8.58 1.96 3.00
CA ALA A 53 -9.30 0.99 2.19
C ALA A 53 -10.83 1.14 2.30
N SER A 54 -11.34 1.39 3.51
CA SER A 54 -12.79 1.49 3.74
C SER A 54 -13.41 2.84 3.37
N LYS A 55 -12.65 3.94 3.50
CA LYS A 55 -13.19 5.29 3.33
C LYS A 55 -12.84 5.94 1.99
N PHE A 56 -11.66 5.64 1.44
CA PHE A 56 -11.15 6.32 0.26
C PHE A 56 -11.14 5.41 -0.98
N LEU A 57 -10.85 4.12 -0.80
CA LEU A 57 -10.76 3.21 -1.95
C LEU A 57 -12.08 3.08 -2.73
N PRO A 58 -13.27 3.02 -2.09
CA PRO A 58 -14.54 2.93 -2.80
C PRO A 58 -14.84 4.12 -3.73
N ASP A 59 -14.27 5.29 -3.44
CA ASP A 59 -14.43 6.48 -4.28
C ASP A 59 -13.59 6.41 -5.57
N PHE A 60 -12.54 5.61 -5.56
CA PHE A 60 -11.62 5.48 -6.68
C PHE A 60 -11.88 4.23 -7.54
N ILE A 61 -12.43 3.17 -6.96
CA ILE A 61 -12.59 1.88 -7.64
C ILE A 61 -13.89 1.18 -7.26
N VAL A 62 -14.49 0.48 -8.23
CA VAL A 62 -15.63 -0.41 -8.00
C VAL A 62 -15.14 -1.78 -7.50
N CYS A 63 -14.32 -1.79 -6.45
CA CYS A 63 -13.82 -3.01 -5.83
C CYS A 63 -14.59 -3.32 -4.55
N ARG A 64 -15.26 -4.46 -4.49
CA ARG A 64 -16.06 -4.88 -3.34
C ARG A 64 -15.31 -5.81 -2.37
N GLU A 65 -14.15 -6.34 -2.77
CA GLU A 65 -13.38 -7.27 -1.96
C GLU A 65 -12.00 -6.68 -1.63
N CYS A 66 -11.80 -6.34 -0.36
CA CYS A 66 -10.49 -5.94 0.17
C CYS A 66 -10.08 -6.90 1.28
N LEU A 67 -9.02 -7.67 1.05
CA LEU A 67 -8.58 -8.74 1.94
C LEU A 67 -7.62 -8.18 2.99
N ASN A 68 -7.91 -8.49 4.26
CA ASN A 68 -7.10 -8.06 5.40
C ASN A 68 -6.90 -9.23 6.37
N ALA A 69 -5.64 -9.65 6.52
CA ALA A 69 -5.30 -10.77 7.39
C ALA A 69 -5.60 -10.49 8.88
N ASP A 70 -5.43 -9.24 9.34
CA ASP A 70 -5.70 -8.86 10.73
C ASP A 70 -7.21 -8.98 11.04
N LEU A 71 -8.09 -8.59 10.10
CA LEU A 71 -9.54 -8.73 10.24
C LEU A 71 -9.97 -10.19 10.19
N ILE A 72 -9.38 -11.00 9.34
CA ILE A 72 -9.64 -12.45 9.29
C ILE A 72 -9.21 -13.10 10.59
N ALA A 73 -8.02 -12.78 11.11
CA ALA A 73 -7.53 -13.29 12.38
C ALA A 73 -8.48 -12.93 13.54
N ALA A 74 -8.93 -11.66 13.59
CA ALA A 74 -9.90 -11.19 14.58
C ALA A 74 -11.26 -11.88 14.45
N GLY A 75 -11.71 -12.17 13.23
CA GLY A 75 -12.94 -12.92 13.00
C GLY A 75 -12.85 -14.41 13.45
N LEU A 76 -11.66 -15.00 13.33
CA LEU A 76 -11.42 -16.39 13.77
C LEU A 76 -11.25 -16.52 15.29
N ALA A 77 -10.61 -15.55 15.93
CA ALA A 77 -10.35 -15.53 17.38
C ALA A 77 -10.43 -14.09 17.92
N PRO A 78 -11.62 -13.56 18.22
CA PRO A 78 -11.80 -12.15 18.60
C PRO A 78 -11.00 -11.73 19.83
N PHE A 79 -10.77 -12.66 20.78
CA PHE A 79 -10.05 -12.38 22.02
C PHE A 79 -8.55 -12.71 21.99
N ALA A 80 -8.08 -13.41 20.96
CA ALA A 80 -6.68 -13.80 20.79
C ALA A 80 -6.30 -13.89 19.29
N PRO A 81 -6.48 -12.80 18.51
CA PRO A 81 -6.30 -12.82 17.05
C PRO A 81 -4.88 -13.19 16.63
N GLU A 82 -3.86 -12.89 17.45
CA GLU A 82 -2.47 -13.24 17.18
C GLU A 82 -2.23 -14.74 17.01
N THR A 83 -3.04 -15.58 17.66
CA THR A 83 -2.97 -17.05 17.54
C THR A 83 -3.37 -17.55 16.15
N GLN A 84 -4.09 -16.72 15.37
CA GLN A 84 -4.62 -17.07 14.05
C GLN A 84 -3.88 -16.40 12.89
N ASN A 85 -2.82 -15.63 13.15
CA ASN A 85 -2.11 -14.87 12.13
C ASN A 85 -1.65 -15.74 10.95
N LEU A 86 -1.09 -16.92 11.21
CA LEU A 86 -0.62 -17.81 10.16
C LEU A 86 -1.78 -18.37 9.32
N LYS A 87 -2.88 -18.75 9.98
CA LYS A 87 -4.09 -19.24 9.31
C LYS A 87 -4.74 -18.15 8.48
N ALA A 88 -4.88 -16.95 9.03
CA ALA A 88 -5.43 -15.81 8.33
C ALA A 88 -4.60 -15.46 7.09
N GLY A 89 -3.26 -15.45 7.20
CA GLY A 89 -2.38 -15.25 6.05
C GLY A 89 -2.57 -16.28 4.94
N ARG A 90 -2.77 -17.57 5.29
CA ARG A 90 -3.06 -18.61 4.31
C ARG A 90 -4.41 -18.39 3.62
N LEU A 91 -5.45 -18.06 4.38
CA LEU A 91 -6.78 -17.76 3.84
C LEU A 91 -6.76 -16.57 2.87
N VAL A 92 -5.98 -15.51 3.19
CA VAL A 92 -5.77 -14.38 2.25
C VAL A 92 -5.16 -14.88 0.95
N LEU A 93 -4.09 -15.68 1.00
CA LEU A 93 -3.43 -16.18 -0.20
C LEU A 93 -4.31 -17.13 -1.03
N GLU A 94 -5.12 -17.96 -0.38
CA GLU A 94 -6.11 -18.81 -1.03
C GLU A 94 -7.17 -17.97 -1.74
N ARG A 95 -7.72 -16.98 -1.05
CA ARG A 95 -8.73 -16.09 -1.64
C ARG A 95 -8.19 -15.26 -2.80
N ILE A 96 -6.96 -14.76 -2.72
CA ILE A 96 -6.29 -14.09 -3.84
C ILE A 96 -6.23 -15.00 -5.07
N LYS A 97 -5.86 -16.27 -4.90
CA LYS A 97 -5.80 -17.24 -6.01
C LYS A 97 -7.17 -17.47 -6.64
N GLU A 98 -8.22 -17.62 -5.84
CA GLU A 98 -9.59 -17.77 -6.32
C GLU A 98 -10.05 -16.56 -7.15
N LEU A 99 -9.84 -15.34 -6.61
CA LEU A 99 -10.22 -14.11 -7.28
C LEU A 99 -9.42 -13.89 -8.58
N SER A 100 -8.11 -14.20 -8.53
CA SER A 100 -7.25 -14.13 -9.70
C SER A 100 -7.68 -15.11 -10.80
N ALA A 101 -8.00 -16.34 -10.44
CA ALA A 101 -8.50 -17.35 -11.39
C ALA A 101 -9.84 -16.92 -12.02
N ALA A 102 -10.70 -16.25 -11.24
CA ALA A 102 -11.99 -15.72 -11.69
C ALA A 102 -11.88 -14.37 -12.44
N LYS A 103 -10.68 -13.82 -12.62
CA LYS A 103 -10.42 -12.52 -13.27
C LYS A 103 -11.22 -11.38 -12.64
N ARG A 104 -11.35 -11.38 -11.32
CA ARG A 104 -12.09 -10.35 -10.57
C ARG A 104 -11.16 -9.26 -10.06
N ASP A 105 -11.68 -8.04 -9.96
CA ASP A 105 -11.03 -6.96 -9.24
C ASP A 105 -11.06 -7.21 -7.74
N PHE A 106 -9.94 -6.98 -7.06
CA PHE A 106 -9.86 -7.06 -5.61
C PHE A 106 -8.69 -6.23 -5.05
N GLY A 107 -8.80 -5.89 -3.77
CA GLY A 107 -7.72 -5.27 -3.01
C GLY A 107 -7.21 -6.18 -1.89
N PHE A 108 -6.02 -5.90 -1.40
CA PHE A 108 -5.52 -6.49 -0.17
C PHE A 108 -4.58 -5.55 0.57
N GLU A 109 -4.55 -5.71 1.90
CA GLU A 109 -3.67 -4.92 2.77
C GLU A 109 -2.38 -5.68 3.08
N THR A 110 -1.25 -4.94 3.11
CA THR A 110 0.06 -5.51 3.44
C THR A 110 1.01 -4.46 4.02
N THR A 111 2.03 -4.91 4.74
CA THR A 111 3.16 -4.05 5.16
C THR A 111 4.30 -4.04 4.15
N LEU A 112 4.23 -4.81 3.07
CA LEU A 112 5.31 -5.09 2.12
C LEU A 112 6.62 -5.61 2.75
N SER A 113 6.60 -6.01 4.01
CA SER A 113 7.81 -6.46 4.71
C SER A 113 8.36 -7.81 4.22
N GLY A 114 7.54 -8.57 3.48
CA GLY A 114 7.89 -9.86 2.87
C GLY A 114 7.92 -9.80 1.35
N ARG A 115 8.45 -10.87 0.74
CA ARG A 115 8.55 -11.03 -0.72
C ARG A 115 7.47 -11.94 -1.32
N THR A 116 6.57 -12.47 -0.50
CA THR A 116 5.54 -13.43 -0.93
C THR A 116 4.67 -12.86 -2.04
N TYR A 117 4.23 -11.61 -1.89
CA TYR A 117 3.37 -10.97 -2.87
C TYR A 117 4.07 -10.58 -4.17
N VAL A 118 5.41 -10.43 -4.18
CA VAL A 118 6.16 -10.11 -5.43
C VAL A 118 5.91 -11.17 -6.49
N ARG A 119 6.10 -12.46 -6.14
CA ARG A 119 5.87 -13.57 -7.09
C ARG A 119 4.41 -13.65 -7.51
N LEU A 120 3.49 -13.48 -6.56
CA LEU A 120 2.06 -13.54 -6.82
C LEU A 120 1.63 -12.45 -7.80
N LEU A 121 2.03 -11.20 -7.55
CA LEU A 121 1.72 -10.06 -8.42
C LEU A 121 2.38 -10.19 -9.80
N SER A 122 3.62 -10.71 -9.86
CA SER A 122 4.29 -10.99 -11.14
C SER A 122 3.53 -12.02 -11.98
N THR A 123 3.03 -13.10 -11.36
CA THR A 123 2.19 -14.09 -12.03
C THR A 123 0.89 -13.47 -12.51
N MET A 124 0.19 -12.72 -11.66
CA MET A 124 -1.06 -12.05 -12.02
C MET A 124 -0.85 -11.05 -13.17
N LYS A 125 0.26 -10.33 -13.16
CA LYS A 125 0.60 -9.40 -14.25
C LYS A 125 0.83 -10.13 -15.57
N ALA A 126 1.51 -11.28 -15.55
CA ALA A 126 1.64 -12.15 -16.72
C ALA A 126 0.29 -12.69 -17.21
N ASP A 127 -0.66 -12.86 -16.30
CA ASP A 127 -2.04 -13.28 -16.57
C ASP A 127 -2.99 -12.12 -16.97
N GLY A 128 -2.44 -10.92 -17.22
CA GLY A 128 -3.20 -9.77 -17.72
C GLY A 128 -3.80 -8.84 -16.66
N TYR A 129 -3.45 -9.02 -15.37
CA TYR A 129 -3.83 -8.06 -14.33
C TYR A 129 -3.02 -6.77 -14.41
N ARG A 130 -3.66 -5.66 -14.05
CA ARG A 130 -2.99 -4.40 -13.69
C ARG A 130 -2.77 -4.31 -12.19
N VAL A 131 -1.59 -3.87 -11.79
CA VAL A 131 -1.16 -3.76 -10.40
C VAL A 131 -1.15 -2.29 -9.99
N TYR A 132 -2.01 -1.93 -9.05
CA TYR A 132 -2.13 -0.59 -8.48
C TYR A 132 -1.66 -0.61 -7.04
N LEU A 133 -0.72 0.29 -6.67
CA LEU A 133 -0.10 0.29 -5.35
C LEU A 133 -0.32 1.63 -4.64
N PHE A 134 -0.99 1.59 -3.49
CA PHE A 134 -1.20 2.74 -2.59
C PHE A 134 -0.35 2.55 -1.35
N PHE A 135 0.67 3.38 -1.16
CA PHE A 135 1.53 3.29 0.01
C PHE A 135 1.28 4.44 0.99
N LEU A 136 0.90 4.09 2.21
CA LEU A 136 0.69 5.02 3.32
C LEU A 136 1.99 5.12 4.14
N TRP A 137 2.75 6.16 3.90
CA TRP A 137 4.02 6.39 4.58
C TRP A 137 3.81 7.03 5.96
N LEU A 138 4.69 6.73 6.89
CA LEU A 138 4.87 7.40 8.18
C LEU A 138 6.32 7.87 8.32
N PRO A 139 6.58 9.03 9.00
CA PRO A 139 7.92 9.60 9.11
C PRO A 139 8.87 8.78 9.97
N SER A 140 8.37 7.94 10.87
CA SER A 140 9.22 7.14 11.75
C SER A 140 8.55 5.85 12.21
N ALA A 141 9.39 4.87 12.57
CA ALA A 141 8.97 3.66 13.25
C ALA A 141 8.36 3.96 14.64
N ASP A 142 8.83 5.02 15.33
CA ASP A 142 8.29 5.42 16.63
C ASP A 142 6.83 5.87 16.52
N LEU A 143 6.48 6.64 15.49
CA LEU A 143 5.08 7.00 15.24
C LEU A 143 4.23 5.75 14.93
N SER A 144 4.78 4.80 14.19
CA SER A 144 4.12 3.52 13.91
C SER A 144 3.83 2.76 15.22
N VAL A 145 4.82 2.66 16.12
CA VAL A 145 4.67 2.03 17.45
C VAL A 145 3.62 2.76 18.27
N ALA A 146 3.72 4.09 18.39
CA ALA A 146 2.79 4.90 19.19
C ALA A 146 1.32 4.71 18.72
N ARG A 147 1.09 4.65 17.41
CA ARG A 147 -0.24 4.42 16.85
C ARG A 147 -0.76 3.01 17.11
N VAL A 148 0.09 1.99 17.05
CA VAL A 148 -0.30 0.62 17.40
C VAL A 148 -0.65 0.53 18.89
N VAL A 149 0.15 1.13 19.79
CA VAL A 149 -0.15 1.20 21.23
C VAL A 149 -1.51 1.87 21.49
N ASN A 150 -1.78 2.99 20.83
CA ASN A 150 -3.08 3.67 20.95
C ASN A 150 -4.23 2.79 20.47
N ARG A 151 -4.06 2.11 19.34
CA ARG A 151 -5.04 1.16 18.80
C ARG A 151 -5.33 0.03 19.79
N VAL A 152 -4.29 -0.53 20.43
CA VAL A 152 -4.45 -1.58 21.46
C VAL A 152 -5.25 -1.09 22.66
N ARG A 153 -5.00 0.14 23.13
CA ARG A 153 -5.77 0.76 24.21
C ARG A 153 -7.27 0.91 23.89
N GLN A 154 -7.60 0.98 22.60
CA GLN A 154 -8.97 1.05 22.08
C GLN A 154 -9.56 -0.34 21.75
N GLY A 155 -8.91 -1.43 22.19
CA GLY A 155 -9.37 -2.80 21.94
C GLY A 155 -8.94 -3.39 20.59
N GLY A 156 -8.05 -2.74 19.85
CA GLY A 156 -7.55 -3.24 18.58
C GLY A 156 -6.40 -4.24 18.72
N HIS A 157 -6.09 -4.91 17.60
CA HIS A 157 -5.06 -5.93 17.51
C HIS A 157 -3.66 -5.41 17.85
N ASN A 158 -2.93 -6.17 18.68
CA ASN A 158 -1.55 -5.89 19.05
C ASN A 158 -0.55 -6.49 18.04
N VAL A 159 0.56 -5.76 17.84
CA VAL A 159 1.74 -6.24 17.10
C VAL A 159 2.95 -5.96 17.97
N PRO A 160 3.86 -6.93 18.23
CA PRO A 160 5.07 -6.69 18.98
C PRO A 160 5.93 -5.57 18.39
N GLU A 161 6.48 -4.70 19.23
CA GLU A 161 7.25 -3.53 18.78
C GLU A 161 8.42 -3.91 17.87
N VAL A 162 9.14 -5.01 18.22
CA VAL A 162 10.24 -5.52 17.39
C VAL A 162 9.81 -5.84 15.97
N ASP A 163 8.58 -6.38 15.80
CA ASP A 163 8.02 -6.67 14.49
C ASP A 163 7.58 -5.40 13.75
N ILE A 164 7.02 -4.40 14.47
CA ILE A 164 6.66 -3.10 13.88
C ILE A 164 7.89 -2.44 13.28
N ARG A 165 8.98 -2.34 14.04
CA ARG A 165 10.23 -1.72 13.58
C ARG A 165 10.84 -2.48 12.40
N ARG A 166 10.97 -3.79 12.52
CA ARG A 166 11.48 -4.64 11.43
C ARG A 166 10.65 -4.49 10.16
N ARG A 167 9.30 -4.49 10.28
CA ARG A 167 8.39 -4.35 9.14
C ARG A 167 8.41 -2.94 8.55
N PHE A 168 8.63 -1.92 9.36
CA PHE A 168 8.78 -0.54 8.91
C PHE A 168 9.95 -0.41 7.94
N ASP A 169 11.15 -0.83 8.35
CA ASP A 169 12.36 -0.73 7.55
C ASP A 169 12.31 -1.61 6.29
N SER A 170 11.88 -2.87 6.45
CA SER A 170 11.82 -3.80 5.32
C SER A 170 10.71 -3.44 4.33
N GLY A 171 9.57 -2.93 4.81
CA GLY A 171 8.46 -2.51 3.96
C GLY A 171 8.83 -1.34 3.07
N LEU A 172 9.50 -0.34 3.63
CA LEU A 172 9.94 0.84 2.87
C LEU A 172 11.02 0.49 1.84
N ARG A 173 11.99 -0.35 2.21
CA ARG A 173 13.00 -0.85 1.25
C ARG A 173 12.35 -1.63 0.13
N ASN A 174 11.51 -2.59 0.44
CA ASN A 174 10.84 -3.41 -0.55
C ASN A 174 9.91 -2.60 -1.47
N LEU A 175 9.30 -1.51 -0.97
CA LEU A 175 8.47 -0.62 -1.77
C LEU A 175 9.21 -0.21 -3.04
N PHE A 176 10.39 0.38 -2.90
CA PHE A 176 11.16 0.91 -4.02
C PHE A 176 11.90 -0.18 -4.80
N ASP A 177 12.50 -1.14 -4.09
CA ASP A 177 13.35 -2.16 -4.73
C ASP A 177 12.52 -3.22 -5.51
N LEU A 178 11.29 -3.54 -5.04
CA LEU A 178 10.56 -4.70 -5.54
C LEU A 178 9.16 -4.36 -6.06
N TYR A 179 8.42 -3.49 -5.37
CA TYR A 179 7.00 -3.32 -5.66
C TYR A 179 6.70 -2.16 -6.61
N CYS A 180 7.39 -1.01 -6.50
CA CYS A 180 7.24 0.08 -7.45
C CYS A 180 7.59 -0.32 -8.89
N PRO A 181 8.69 -1.07 -9.17
CA PRO A 181 8.98 -1.55 -10.52
C PRO A 181 7.94 -2.52 -11.08
N LEU A 182 7.23 -3.22 -10.20
CA LEU A 182 6.20 -4.20 -10.57
C LEU A 182 4.83 -3.54 -10.83
N ALA A 183 4.53 -2.44 -10.14
CA ALA A 183 3.27 -1.73 -10.25
C ALA A 183 3.11 -1.06 -11.63
N ASP A 184 1.88 -1.06 -12.17
CA ASP A 184 1.52 -0.28 -13.37
C ASP A 184 1.30 1.19 -13.01
N ALA A 185 0.77 1.45 -11.81
CA ALA A 185 0.71 2.77 -11.20
C ALA A 185 0.85 2.66 -9.68
N TRP A 186 1.44 3.67 -9.06
CA TRP A 186 1.54 3.74 -7.61
C TRP A 186 1.35 5.17 -7.08
N TRP A 187 0.86 5.25 -5.86
CA TRP A 187 0.61 6.48 -5.11
C TRP A 187 1.25 6.39 -3.74
N LEU A 188 1.96 7.44 -3.36
CA LEU A 188 2.59 7.60 -2.05
C LEU A 188 1.86 8.70 -1.27
N TYR A 189 1.41 8.37 -0.06
CA TYR A 189 0.70 9.29 0.82
C TYR A 189 1.46 9.49 2.13
N ASP A 190 1.53 10.75 2.61
CA ASP A 190 1.85 11.06 3.99
C ASP A 190 0.63 10.76 4.87
N ALA A 191 0.71 9.67 5.61
CA ALA A 191 -0.34 9.24 6.54
C ALA A 191 -0.07 9.72 7.98
N SER A 192 0.86 10.67 8.20
CA SER A 192 1.08 11.28 9.51
C SER A 192 -0.12 12.14 9.94
N ARG A 193 -0.91 12.61 8.99
CA ARG A 193 -2.10 13.46 9.15
C ARG A 193 -3.37 12.78 8.62
N LEU A 194 -4.54 13.35 8.94
CA LEU A 194 -5.84 12.92 8.44
C LEU A 194 -6.58 14.13 7.83
N PRO A 195 -7.07 14.02 6.58
CA PRO A 195 -6.87 12.90 5.65
C PRO A 195 -5.40 12.76 5.23
N PRO A 196 -4.96 11.58 4.76
CA PRO A 196 -3.62 11.39 4.22
C PRO A 196 -3.39 12.31 3.03
N ALA A 197 -2.21 12.94 2.96
CA ALA A 197 -1.85 13.85 1.87
C ALA A 197 -1.01 13.11 0.82
N MET A 198 -1.33 13.28 -0.46
CA MET A 198 -0.54 12.70 -1.54
C MET A 198 0.81 13.41 -1.63
N ILE A 199 1.90 12.65 -1.65
CA ILE A 199 3.29 13.13 -1.81
C ILE A 199 3.72 12.99 -3.27
N ALA A 200 3.52 11.79 -3.84
CA ALA A 200 3.95 11.46 -5.19
C ALA A 200 3.06 10.37 -5.80
N ARG A 201 3.06 10.29 -7.12
CA ARG A 201 2.43 9.20 -7.87
C ARG A 201 3.20 8.91 -9.15
N THR A 202 3.03 7.72 -9.71
CA THR A 202 3.38 7.46 -11.10
C THR A 202 2.13 7.18 -11.91
N GLU A 203 2.15 7.66 -13.14
CA GLU A 203 1.16 7.37 -14.15
C GLU A 203 1.92 7.16 -15.46
N ASP A 204 1.61 6.09 -16.19
CA ASP A 204 2.31 5.71 -17.44
C ASP A 204 3.85 5.70 -17.33
N LYS A 205 4.36 5.25 -16.17
CA LYS A 205 5.79 5.24 -15.79
C LYS A 205 6.43 6.63 -15.65
N GLN A 206 5.65 7.71 -15.69
CA GLN A 206 6.11 9.07 -15.39
C GLN A 206 5.84 9.40 -13.91
N LEU A 207 6.83 9.97 -13.25
CA LEU A 207 6.76 10.35 -11.85
C LEU A 207 6.19 11.76 -11.73
N HIS A 208 5.07 11.90 -11.03
CA HIS A 208 4.44 13.18 -10.69
C HIS A 208 4.61 13.47 -9.20
N ARG A 209 5.26 14.58 -8.85
CA ARG A 209 5.36 15.07 -7.47
C ARG A 209 4.22 16.03 -7.20
N VAL A 210 3.52 15.85 -6.08
CA VAL A 210 2.37 16.69 -5.68
C VAL A 210 2.76 17.70 -4.59
N GLN A 211 3.75 17.37 -3.74
CA GLN A 211 4.26 18.28 -2.70
C GLN A 211 5.79 18.34 -2.77
N SER A 212 6.33 19.49 -3.21
CA SER A 212 7.77 19.75 -3.24
C SER A 212 8.37 19.93 -1.84
N ASP A 213 7.60 20.48 -0.89
CA ASP A 213 8.11 20.93 0.41
C ASP A 213 8.40 19.81 1.43
N LEU A 214 7.88 18.60 1.21
CA LEU A 214 8.15 17.42 2.05
C LEU A 214 9.34 16.58 1.54
N CYS A 215 9.85 16.87 0.36
CA CYS A 215 10.99 16.16 -0.21
C CYS A 215 12.33 16.72 0.28
N ASP A 216 12.35 17.93 0.85
CA ASP A 216 13.56 18.66 1.25
C ASP A 216 13.84 18.61 2.76
N GLN A 217 13.05 17.88 3.57
CA GLN A 217 13.28 17.63 4.99
C GLN A 217 13.69 16.16 5.21
#